data_d254bb9bebfafab74afa40fe5ebb91ed
#
_entry.id   d254bb9bebfafab74afa40fe5ebb91ed
#
_cell.length_a   1.000
_cell.length_b   1.000
_cell.length_c   1.000
_cell.angle_alpha   90.00
_cell.angle_beta   90.00
_cell.angle_gamma   90.00
#
_symmetry.space_group_name_H-M   'P 1'
#
loop_
_entity.id
_entity.type
_entity.pdbx_description
1 polymer ?
#
loop_
_entity_poly.entity_id
_entity_poly.type
_entity_poly.pdbx_seq_one_letter_code
_entity_poly.pdbx_strand_id
1 'polypeptide(L)'
;MMKRLDIPFMFIGPAGSGKTKELRRLIEEENKGKITYPLETRIFTVGDSYEARVFTSPYHFEIDIPNLSMQDKQIIGDLLTSFFSSGDVLNSLRSSSRKLVVLRRAHSLSLAAAIRVRAIIQQFVLPPEAAGMLWLTAREITGPLALLDDAFVRYRMPRMSLPEWQTKVPSPFATNAAYEKCEGRPERIDEIQKYLPNQVPTNWPRRIQDFYDEMVALLIQNARSGRKPDLKVVQWLRAIVYQALSFCQTGPEIIDSCAAAIQRQHTLLEPHVFWLAMKSLTIAEPHTSYRTPLSLESAVLFLFETVRTNSSLLPQIQKDTPVQNEPVGTSPAPSAATAETAKAAPAAKPPRVRRVKKADS
;
A
#
# COMPACT_ATOMS: atom_id res chain seq x y z
N MET A 1 -1.89 -33.96 -23.98
CA MET A 1 -0.86 -33.19 -23.28
C MET A 1 -1.56 -32.08 -22.51
N MET A 2 -1.44 -32.03 -21.20
CA MET A 2 -2.09 -31.04 -20.33
C MET A 2 -1.45 -29.66 -20.59
N LYS A 3 -2.25 -28.64 -20.92
CA LYS A 3 -1.73 -27.29 -21.13
C LYS A 3 -1.48 -26.59 -19.79
N ARG A 4 -0.51 -25.71 -19.72
CA ARG A 4 -0.23 -24.94 -18.49
C ARG A 4 -1.44 -24.12 -18.01
N LEU A 5 -2.27 -23.63 -18.96
CA LEU A 5 -3.51 -22.92 -18.62
C LEU A 5 -4.57 -23.77 -17.92
N ASP A 6 -4.42 -25.11 -17.93
CA ASP A 6 -5.34 -26.01 -17.25
C ASP A 6 -4.88 -26.38 -15.82
N ILE A 7 -3.79 -25.75 -15.35
CA ILE A 7 -3.23 -25.96 -14.02
C ILE A 7 -3.46 -24.71 -13.16
N PRO A 8 -4.04 -24.83 -11.97
CA PRO A 8 -4.16 -23.70 -11.05
C PRO A 8 -2.80 -23.34 -10.44
N PHE A 9 -2.28 -22.15 -10.74
CA PHE A 9 -1.00 -21.67 -10.22
C PHE A 9 -1.15 -20.61 -9.14
N MET A 10 -0.28 -20.72 -8.11
CA MET A 10 -0.07 -19.68 -7.12
C MET A 10 1.35 -19.14 -7.25
N PHE A 11 1.50 -17.94 -7.81
CA PHE A 11 2.78 -17.25 -7.95
C PHE A 11 3.15 -16.55 -6.64
N ILE A 12 4.19 -17.05 -5.97
CA ILE A 12 4.63 -16.58 -4.66
C ILE A 12 5.99 -15.91 -4.80
N GLY A 13 6.12 -14.75 -4.18
CA GLY A 13 7.39 -14.04 -4.09
C GLY A 13 7.19 -12.62 -3.63
N PRO A 14 8.24 -11.96 -3.18
CA PRO A 14 8.17 -10.62 -2.62
C PRO A 14 7.65 -9.57 -3.63
N ALA A 15 7.32 -8.38 -3.14
CA ALA A 15 6.94 -7.27 -4.02
C ALA A 15 8.06 -6.99 -5.04
N GLY A 16 7.72 -6.63 -6.27
CA GLY A 16 8.70 -6.35 -7.32
C GLY A 16 9.48 -7.57 -7.84
N SER A 17 9.03 -8.80 -7.58
CA SER A 17 9.69 -10.02 -8.11
C SER A 17 9.21 -10.45 -9.50
N GLY A 18 8.41 -9.64 -10.18
CA GLY A 18 7.97 -9.92 -11.54
C GLY A 18 6.80 -10.90 -11.67
N LYS A 19 6.10 -11.26 -10.58
CA LYS A 19 4.98 -12.23 -10.61
C LYS A 19 3.95 -11.97 -11.71
N THR A 20 3.48 -10.72 -11.78
CA THR A 20 2.46 -10.34 -12.78
C THR A 20 3.02 -10.40 -14.20
N LYS A 21 4.29 -10.02 -14.39
CA LYS A 21 4.99 -10.09 -15.67
C LYS A 21 5.13 -11.54 -16.13
N GLU A 22 5.58 -12.43 -15.24
CA GLU A 22 5.73 -13.85 -15.51
C GLU A 22 4.38 -14.52 -15.80
N LEU A 23 3.36 -14.20 -15.02
CA LEU A 23 2.00 -14.69 -15.22
C LEU A 23 1.50 -14.31 -16.62
N ARG A 24 1.65 -13.05 -17.01
CA ARG A 24 1.23 -12.57 -18.35
C ARG A 24 2.05 -13.22 -19.45
N ARG A 25 3.36 -13.38 -19.27
CA ARG A 25 4.23 -14.11 -20.20
C ARG A 25 3.74 -15.54 -20.47
N LEU A 26 3.36 -16.27 -19.41
CA LEU A 26 2.81 -17.61 -19.54
C LEU A 26 1.46 -17.63 -20.28
N ILE A 27 0.59 -16.65 -20.02
CA ILE A 27 -0.67 -16.52 -20.77
C ILE A 27 -0.39 -16.25 -22.26
N GLU A 28 0.57 -15.38 -22.58
CA GLU A 28 0.98 -15.08 -23.94
C GLU A 28 1.55 -16.30 -24.66
N GLU A 29 2.47 -17.02 -24.03
CA GLU A 29 3.05 -18.24 -24.62
C GLU A 29 2.00 -19.27 -24.98
N GLU A 30 1.08 -19.56 -24.07
CA GLU A 30 0.02 -20.55 -24.29
C GLU A 30 -0.98 -20.11 -25.38
N ASN A 31 -1.16 -18.81 -25.57
CA ASN A 31 -2.01 -18.26 -26.62
C ASN A 31 -1.25 -17.88 -27.91
N LYS A 32 -0.03 -18.41 -28.08
CA LYS A 32 0.81 -18.30 -29.29
C LYS A 32 1.18 -16.86 -29.65
N GLY A 33 1.50 -16.05 -28.67
CA GLY A 33 1.94 -14.67 -28.88
C GLY A 33 0.86 -13.73 -29.43
N LYS A 34 -0.41 -14.15 -29.42
CA LYS A 34 -1.52 -13.34 -29.91
C LYS A 34 -1.99 -12.22 -28.98
N ILE A 35 -1.31 -12.04 -27.86
CA ILE A 35 -1.75 -11.09 -26.82
C ILE A 35 -0.87 -9.87 -26.84
N THR A 36 -1.15 -8.95 -27.70
CA THR A 36 -0.69 -7.56 -27.58
C THR A 36 -1.87 -6.65 -27.24
N TYR A 37 -2.85 -7.15 -26.50
CA TYR A 37 -3.99 -6.33 -26.11
C TYR A 37 -3.70 -5.66 -24.77
N PRO A 38 -3.83 -4.33 -24.67
CA PRO A 38 -3.83 -3.66 -23.39
C PRO A 38 -4.96 -4.22 -22.54
N LEU A 39 -4.70 -4.42 -21.25
CA LEU A 39 -5.75 -4.76 -20.30
C LEU A 39 -6.71 -3.58 -20.19
N GLU A 40 -7.96 -3.79 -20.55
CA GLU A 40 -9.01 -2.81 -20.35
C GLU A 40 -9.50 -2.86 -18.91
N THR A 41 -9.73 -1.70 -18.32
CA THR A 41 -10.37 -1.61 -17.01
C THR A 41 -11.88 -1.53 -17.21
N ARG A 42 -12.61 -2.49 -16.67
CA ARG A 42 -14.08 -2.49 -16.64
C ARG A 42 -14.57 -2.43 -15.20
N ILE A 43 -15.68 -1.72 -15.00
CA ILE A 43 -16.38 -1.66 -13.73
C ILE A 43 -17.54 -2.63 -13.79
N PHE A 44 -17.57 -3.57 -12.86
CA PHE A 44 -18.65 -4.54 -12.71
C PHE A 44 -19.47 -4.14 -11.48
N THR A 45 -20.79 -4.04 -11.66
CA THR A 45 -21.69 -3.87 -10.54
C THR A 45 -21.97 -5.24 -9.94
N VAL A 46 -21.75 -5.38 -8.65
CA VAL A 46 -21.92 -6.63 -7.90
C VAL A 46 -23.04 -6.41 -6.88
N GLY A 47 -24.12 -7.17 -7.02
CA GLY A 47 -25.35 -6.91 -6.27
C GLY A 47 -25.91 -5.52 -6.56
N ASP A 48 -26.62 -4.95 -5.59
CA ASP A 48 -27.31 -3.66 -5.77
C ASP A 48 -26.45 -2.43 -5.46
N SER A 49 -25.23 -2.61 -4.93
CA SER A 49 -24.52 -1.49 -4.28
C SER A 49 -23.01 -1.46 -4.48
N TYR A 50 -22.38 -2.48 -5.05
CA TYR A 50 -20.93 -2.57 -5.08
C TYR A 50 -20.38 -2.49 -6.49
N GLU A 51 -19.33 -1.70 -6.67
CA GLU A 51 -18.58 -1.60 -7.91
C GLU A 51 -17.20 -2.24 -7.73
N ALA A 52 -16.84 -3.13 -8.63
CA ALA A 52 -15.54 -3.76 -8.67
C ALA A 52 -14.82 -3.42 -9.98
N ARG A 53 -13.59 -2.92 -9.86
CA ARG A 53 -12.71 -2.70 -11.02
C ARG A 53 -12.00 -4.01 -11.36
N VAL A 54 -12.24 -4.49 -12.56
CA VAL A 54 -11.63 -5.71 -13.10
C VAL A 54 -10.84 -5.34 -14.35
N PHE A 55 -9.62 -5.82 -14.44
CA PHE A 55 -8.84 -5.71 -15.66
C PHE A 55 -9.21 -6.89 -16.57
N THR A 56 -9.59 -6.59 -17.79
CA THR A 56 -10.09 -7.59 -18.74
C THR A 56 -9.23 -7.66 -19.98
N SER A 57 -9.01 -8.87 -20.45
CA SER A 57 -8.47 -9.17 -21.77
C SER A 57 -9.35 -10.22 -22.44
N PRO A 58 -9.20 -10.48 -23.75
CA PRO A 58 -9.91 -11.58 -24.40
C PRO A 58 -9.61 -12.96 -23.80
N TYR A 59 -8.53 -13.10 -23.05
CA TYR A 59 -8.00 -14.37 -22.55
C TYR A 59 -8.20 -14.59 -21.07
N HIS A 60 -8.25 -13.51 -20.27
CA HIS A 60 -8.34 -13.60 -18.81
C HIS A 60 -8.92 -12.33 -18.18
N PHE A 61 -9.32 -12.48 -16.91
CA PHE A 61 -9.74 -11.39 -16.03
C PHE A 61 -8.76 -11.28 -14.88
N GLU A 62 -8.36 -10.04 -14.50
CA GLU A 62 -7.53 -9.81 -13.31
C GLU A 62 -8.32 -9.00 -12.28
N ILE A 63 -8.43 -9.51 -11.06
CA ILE A 63 -9.05 -8.84 -9.91
C ILE A 63 -7.97 -8.51 -8.90
N ASP A 64 -7.87 -7.25 -8.51
CA ASP A 64 -6.89 -6.80 -7.54
C ASP A 64 -7.53 -6.72 -6.15
N ILE A 65 -7.21 -7.65 -5.27
CA ILE A 65 -7.87 -7.87 -3.98
C ILE A 65 -7.89 -6.61 -3.09
N PRO A 66 -6.81 -5.87 -2.87
CA PRO A 66 -6.85 -4.67 -2.04
C PRO A 66 -7.81 -3.58 -2.51
N ASN A 67 -8.18 -3.60 -3.79
CA ASN A 67 -9.13 -2.62 -4.35
C ASN A 67 -10.61 -2.94 -4.01
N LEU A 68 -10.89 -4.12 -3.44
CA LEU A 68 -12.25 -4.56 -3.10
C LEU A 68 -12.69 -4.14 -1.69
N SER A 69 -11.81 -3.48 -0.94
CA SER A 69 -12.03 -3.00 0.43
C SER A 69 -12.50 -4.08 1.43
N MET A 70 -13.32 -3.72 2.39
CA MET A 70 -13.79 -4.63 3.45
C MET A 70 -14.85 -5.64 3.00
N GLN A 71 -15.33 -5.55 1.78
CA GLN A 71 -16.41 -6.37 1.22
C GLN A 71 -15.91 -7.44 0.27
N ASP A 72 -14.61 -7.75 0.35
CA ASP A 72 -13.93 -8.71 -0.51
C ASP A 72 -14.67 -10.06 -0.60
N LYS A 73 -15.23 -10.56 0.53
CA LYS A 73 -15.99 -11.82 0.58
C LYS A 73 -17.15 -11.85 -0.41
N GLN A 74 -17.96 -10.81 -0.41
CA GLN A 74 -19.19 -10.77 -1.22
C GLN A 74 -18.84 -10.49 -2.67
N ILE A 75 -18.02 -9.46 -2.89
CA ILE A 75 -17.62 -9.03 -4.25
C ILE A 75 -16.89 -10.16 -4.99
N ILE A 76 -15.89 -10.81 -4.36
CA ILE A 76 -15.15 -11.91 -5.00
C ILE A 76 -16.08 -13.09 -5.26
N GLY A 77 -16.93 -13.44 -4.29
CA GLY A 77 -17.84 -14.56 -4.42
C GLY A 77 -18.77 -14.40 -5.63
N ASP A 78 -19.39 -13.26 -5.73
CA ASP A 78 -20.38 -12.98 -6.79
C ASP A 78 -19.70 -12.80 -8.16
N LEU A 79 -18.55 -12.11 -8.22
CA LEU A 79 -17.78 -11.95 -9.45
C LEU A 79 -17.30 -13.29 -10.01
N LEU A 80 -16.65 -14.12 -9.19
CA LEU A 80 -16.14 -15.42 -9.64
C LEU A 80 -17.28 -16.34 -10.07
N THR A 81 -18.38 -16.37 -9.31
CA THR A 81 -19.55 -17.16 -9.67
C THR A 81 -20.14 -16.67 -10.99
N SER A 82 -20.30 -15.38 -11.16
CA SER A 82 -20.79 -14.79 -12.41
C SER A 82 -19.89 -15.10 -13.61
N PHE A 83 -18.56 -14.95 -13.46
CA PHE A 83 -17.62 -15.23 -14.53
C PHE A 83 -17.60 -16.69 -14.93
N PHE A 84 -17.65 -17.63 -13.98
CA PHE A 84 -17.59 -19.05 -14.28
C PHE A 84 -18.94 -19.63 -14.76
N SER A 85 -20.08 -19.05 -14.34
CA SER A 85 -21.40 -19.47 -14.76
C SER A 85 -21.86 -18.89 -16.08
N SER A 86 -21.31 -17.72 -16.49
CA SER A 86 -21.70 -17.09 -17.75
C SER A 86 -21.22 -17.90 -18.95
N GLY A 87 -22.00 -17.99 -20.02
CA GLY A 87 -21.57 -18.55 -21.30
C GLY A 87 -20.36 -17.80 -21.88
N ASP A 88 -19.50 -18.46 -22.62
CA ASP A 88 -18.31 -17.86 -23.17
C ASP A 88 -18.34 -17.83 -24.71
N VAL A 89 -18.61 -16.66 -25.26
CA VAL A 89 -18.62 -16.41 -26.70
C VAL A 89 -17.20 -16.43 -27.29
N LEU A 90 -16.16 -16.23 -26.46
CA LEU A 90 -14.77 -16.13 -26.89
C LEU A 90 -13.98 -17.45 -26.80
N ASN A 91 -14.66 -18.58 -26.54
CA ASN A 91 -14.01 -19.90 -26.44
C ASN A 91 -13.19 -20.27 -27.67
N SER A 92 -13.65 -19.88 -28.87
CA SER A 92 -12.95 -20.14 -30.12
C SER A 92 -11.63 -19.40 -30.28
N LEU A 93 -11.43 -18.31 -29.53
CA LEU A 93 -10.23 -17.48 -29.57
C LEU A 93 -9.16 -17.92 -28.57
N ARG A 94 -9.53 -18.73 -27.59
CA ARG A 94 -8.65 -19.16 -26.49
C ARG A 94 -8.02 -20.51 -26.77
N SER A 95 -6.81 -20.69 -26.27
CA SER A 95 -6.14 -21.98 -26.29
C SER A 95 -6.70 -22.97 -25.26
N SER A 96 -7.34 -22.49 -24.20
CA SER A 96 -8.03 -23.28 -23.18
C SER A 96 -9.54 -23.07 -23.29
N SER A 97 -10.32 -24.13 -23.05
CA SER A 97 -11.76 -24.06 -22.92
C SER A 97 -12.22 -23.44 -21.61
N ARG A 98 -11.29 -23.27 -20.65
CA ARG A 98 -11.57 -22.74 -19.32
C ARG A 98 -11.36 -21.22 -19.26
N LYS A 99 -12.23 -20.52 -18.56
CA LYS A 99 -12.10 -19.10 -18.30
C LYS A 99 -11.06 -18.86 -17.22
N LEU A 100 -9.99 -18.15 -17.56
CA LEU A 100 -8.94 -17.82 -16.60
C LEU A 100 -9.27 -16.54 -15.86
N VAL A 101 -9.31 -16.63 -14.53
CA VAL A 101 -9.37 -15.49 -13.60
C VAL A 101 -8.10 -15.45 -12.77
N VAL A 102 -7.55 -14.27 -12.60
CA VAL A 102 -6.35 -14.01 -11.81
C VAL A 102 -6.71 -13.15 -10.61
N LEU A 103 -6.47 -13.64 -9.39
CA LEU A 103 -6.55 -12.83 -8.19
C LEU A 103 -5.17 -12.29 -7.85
N ARG A 104 -5.02 -10.98 -8.00
CA ARG A 104 -3.77 -10.29 -7.70
C ARG A 104 -3.70 -9.95 -6.21
N ARG A 105 -2.50 -10.05 -5.65
CA ARG A 105 -2.23 -9.76 -4.23
C ARG A 105 -3.13 -10.56 -3.28
N ALA A 106 -3.33 -11.85 -3.57
CA ALA A 106 -4.22 -12.74 -2.83
C ALA A 106 -3.83 -12.91 -1.34
N HIS A 107 -2.60 -12.55 -0.94
CA HIS A 107 -2.21 -12.46 0.48
C HIS A 107 -3.03 -11.44 1.28
N SER A 108 -3.76 -10.54 0.62
CA SER A 108 -4.65 -9.55 1.24
C SER A 108 -6.09 -10.05 1.42
N LEU A 109 -6.39 -11.31 1.06
CA LEU A 109 -7.72 -11.90 1.28
C LEU A 109 -8.08 -11.93 2.76
N SER A 110 -9.31 -11.58 3.08
CA SER A 110 -9.88 -11.88 4.39
C SER A 110 -10.13 -13.38 4.56
N LEU A 111 -10.19 -13.86 5.79
CA LEU A 111 -10.52 -15.26 6.06
C LEU A 111 -11.87 -15.66 5.45
N ALA A 112 -12.86 -14.78 5.55
CA ALA A 112 -14.20 -15.02 5.01
C ALA A 112 -14.20 -15.08 3.48
N ALA A 113 -13.40 -14.25 2.81
CA ALA A 113 -13.21 -14.30 1.36
C ALA A 113 -12.48 -15.58 0.93
N ALA A 114 -11.44 -15.99 1.65
CA ALA A 114 -10.71 -17.22 1.37
C ALA A 114 -11.60 -18.46 1.44
N ILE A 115 -12.45 -18.56 2.47
CA ILE A 115 -13.45 -19.65 2.59
C ILE A 115 -14.39 -19.66 1.39
N ARG A 116 -14.88 -18.48 0.96
CA ARG A 116 -15.77 -18.38 -0.20
C ARG A 116 -15.06 -18.79 -1.50
N VAL A 117 -13.85 -18.32 -1.68
CA VAL A 117 -13.00 -18.69 -2.85
C VAL A 117 -12.75 -20.20 -2.87
N ARG A 118 -12.48 -20.84 -1.72
CA ARG A 118 -12.31 -22.28 -1.62
C ARG A 118 -13.54 -23.05 -2.12
N ALA A 119 -14.74 -22.63 -1.70
CA ALA A 119 -15.97 -23.24 -2.16
C ALA A 119 -16.15 -23.12 -3.68
N ILE A 120 -15.80 -21.96 -4.25
CA ILE A 120 -15.85 -21.71 -5.69
C ILE A 120 -14.81 -22.56 -6.45
N ILE A 121 -13.61 -22.74 -5.90
CA ILE A 121 -12.59 -23.60 -6.49
C ILE A 121 -13.10 -25.04 -6.55
N GLN A 122 -13.71 -25.55 -5.51
CA GLN A 122 -14.27 -26.88 -5.48
C GLN A 122 -15.40 -27.09 -6.50
N GLN A 123 -16.19 -26.05 -6.75
CA GLN A 123 -17.33 -26.12 -7.65
C GLN A 123 -16.94 -25.89 -9.12
N PHE A 124 -16.04 -24.95 -9.42
CA PHE A 124 -15.83 -24.45 -10.76
C PHE A 124 -14.39 -24.63 -11.32
N VAL A 125 -13.43 -25.04 -10.49
CA VAL A 125 -12.02 -25.13 -10.91
C VAL A 125 -11.50 -26.56 -10.87
N LEU A 126 -11.74 -27.28 -9.78
CA LEU A 126 -11.22 -28.64 -9.59
C LEU A 126 -11.92 -29.74 -10.42
N PRO A 127 -13.24 -29.68 -10.69
CA PRO A 127 -13.87 -30.72 -11.50
C PRO A 127 -13.20 -30.86 -12.88
N PRO A 128 -13.09 -32.06 -13.44
CA PRO A 128 -12.49 -32.29 -14.76
C PRO A 128 -13.12 -31.48 -15.89
N GLU A 129 -14.43 -31.28 -15.80
CA GLU A 129 -15.23 -30.53 -16.79
C GLU A 129 -15.44 -29.07 -16.38
N ALA A 130 -14.64 -28.56 -15.43
CA ALA A 130 -14.79 -27.22 -14.91
C ALA A 130 -14.64 -26.15 -15.99
N ALA A 131 -15.54 -25.18 -15.97
CA ALA A 131 -15.52 -24.04 -16.89
C ALA A 131 -14.51 -22.97 -16.50
N GLY A 132 -14.02 -22.99 -15.26
CA GLY A 132 -13.15 -21.98 -14.69
C GLY A 132 -11.73 -22.46 -14.46
N MET A 133 -10.80 -21.50 -14.46
CA MET A 133 -9.41 -21.65 -14.02
C MET A 133 -9.04 -20.44 -13.17
N LEU A 134 -8.38 -20.68 -12.06
CA LEU A 134 -7.99 -19.63 -11.13
C LEU A 134 -6.47 -19.62 -10.94
N TRP A 135 -5.85 -18.46 -11.12
CA TRP A 135 -4.45 -18.21 -10.80
C TRP A 135 -4.35 -17.13 -9.73
N LEU A 136 -3.37 -17.27 -8.85
CA LEU A 136 -3.17 -16.34 -7.75
C LEU A 136 -1.78 -15.71 -7.82
N THR A 137 -1.66 -14.44 -7.42
CA THR A 137 -0.36 -13.85 -7.10
C THR A 137 -0.35 -13.46 -5.63
N ALA A 138 0.68 -13.86 -4.91
CA ALA A 138 0.83 -13.54 -3.48
C ALA A 138 2.26 -13.11 -3.15
N ARG A 139 2.42 -12.30 -2.10
CA ARG A 139 3.74 -11.97 -1.56
C ARG A 139 4.27 -13.14 -0.73
N GLU A 140 3.40 -13.69 0.07
CA GLU A 140 3.64 -14.78 1.03
C GLU A 140 2.35 -15.57 1.25
N ILE A 141 2.44 -16.71 1.88
CA ILE A 141 1.27 -17.51 2.27
C ILE A 141 0.82 -17.02 3.65
N THR A 142 -0.27 -16.24 3.66
CA THR A 142 -0.94 -15.80 4.90
C THR A 142 -1.88 -16.90 5.42
N GLY A 143 -2.33 -16.79 6.68
CA GLY A 143 -3.28 -17.75 7.25
C GLY A 143 -4.53 -17.98 6.38
N PRO A 144 -5.23 -16.94 5.90
CA PRO A 144 -6.35 -17.10 4.95
C PRO A 144 -5.94 -17.80 3.65
N LEU A 145 -4.77 -17.46 3.09
CA LEU A 145 -4.31 -18.05 1.85
C LEU A 145 -3.88 -19.52 1.99
N ALA A 146 -3.43 -19.93 3.18
CA ALA A 146 -3.10 -21.31 3.48
C ALA A 146 -4.30 -22.27 3.32
N LEU A 147 -5.54 -21.77 3.47
CA LEU A 147 -6.75 -22.55 3.20
C LEU A 147 -6.93 -22.94 1.74
N LEU A 148 -6.26 -22.24 0.82
CA LEU A 148 -6.36 -22.45 -0.62
C LEU A 148 -5.18 -23.23 -1.19
N ASP A 149 -4.14 -23.43 -0.40
CA ASP A 149 -2.83 -23.88 -0.85
C ASP A 149 -2.84 -25.29 -1.47
N ASP A 150 -3.69 -26.17 -0.97
CA ASP A 150 -3.87 -27.54 -1.46
C ASP A 150 -4.46 -27.61 -2.89
N ALA A 151 -5.10 -26.55 -3.35
CA ALA A 151 -5.70 -26.47 -4.68
C ALA A 151 -4.75 -25.94 -5.76
N PHE A 152 -3.56 -25.45 -5.41
CA PHE A 152 -2.68 -24.75 -6.34
C PHE A 152 -1.28 -25.35 -6.43
N VAL A 153 -0.73 -25.30 -7.64
CA VAL A 153 0.70 -25.52 -7.85
C VAL A 153 1.46 -24.25 -7.52
N ARG A 154 2.37 -24.31 -6.54
CA ARG A 154 3.18 -23.16 -6.12
C ARG A 154 4.26 -22.87 -7.15
N TYR A 155 4.26 -21.64 -7.68
CA TYR A 155 5.32 -21.12 -8.52
C TYR A 155 6.08 -20.04 -7.75
N ARG A 156 7.26 -20.38 -7.25
CA ARG A 156 8.09 -19.44 -6.50
C ARG A 156 8.93 -18.58 -7.45
N MET A 157 8.83 -17.26 -7.30
CA MET A 157 9.65 -16.32 -8.04
C MET A 157 11.03 -16.19 -7.38
N PRO A 158 12.12 -16.58 -8.05
CA PRO A 158 13.46 -16.41 -7.51
C PRO A 158 13.85 -14.92 -7.44
N ARG A 159 14.76 -14.60 -6.52
CA ARG A 159 15.47 -13.32 -6.57
C ARG A 159 16.53 -13.40 -7.66
N MET A 160 16.75 -12.29 -8.36
CA MET A 160 17.87 -12.18 -9.29
C MET A 160 19.18 -12.20 -8.51
N SER A 161 20.18 -12.92 -8.99
CA SER A 161 21.51 -12.90 -8.39
C SER A 161 22.23 -11.58 -8.71
N LEU A 162 23.22 -11.19 -7.92
CA LEU A 162 23.98 -9.96 -8.16
C LEU A 162 24.68 -9.93 -9.54
N PRO A 163 25.32 -11.01 -10.04
CA PRO A 163 25.88 -11.03 -11.38
C PRO A 163 24.83 -10.86 -12.48
N GLU A 164 23.66 -11.49 -12.32
CA GLU A 164 22.55 -11.31 -13.27
C GLU A 164 21.99 -9.90 -13.24
N TRP A 165 21.91 -9.28 -12.04
CA TRP A 165 21.51 -7.89 -11.86
C TRP A 165 22.41 -6.95 -12.64
N GLN A 166 23.72 -7.06 -12.46
CA GLN A 166 24.72 -6.21 -13.14
C GLN A 166 24.67 -6.36 -14.66
N THR A 167 24.25 -7.53 -15.17
CA THR A 167 24.17 -7.81 -16.60
C THR A 167 22.85 -7.38 -17.22
N LYS A 168 21.72 -7.60 -16.51
CA LYS A 168 20.36 -7.44 -17.07
C LYS A 168 19.71 -6.10 -16.76
N VAL A 169 20.16 -5.43 -15.69
CA VAL A 169 19.57 -4.15 -15.28
C VAL A 169 20.30 -2.99 -15.94
N PRO A 170 19.58 -2.00 -16.50
CA PRO A 170 20.22 -0.87 -17.17
C PRO A 170 21.08 -0.03 -16.21
N SER A 171 22.19 0.52 -16.69
CA SER A 171 22.86 1.62 -16.03
C SER A 171 21.91 2.84 -15.92
N PRO A 172 21.87 3.59 -14.80
CA PRO A 172 22.79 3.57 -13.64
C PRO A 172 22.38 2.60 -12.51
N PHE A 173 21.37 1.75 -12.70
CA PHE A 173 20.81 0.90 -11.64
C PHE A 173 21.57 -0.41 -11.43
N ALA A 174 22.56 -0.74 -12.28
CA ALA A 174 23.40 -1.94 -12.18
C ALA A 174 24.42 -1.88 -11.04
N THR A 175 24.11 -1.19 -9.94
CA THR A 175 25.00 -0.99 -8.79
C THR A 175 24.63 -1.91 -7.63
N ASN A 176 25.60 -2.20 -6.75
CA ASN A 176 25.37 -2.97 -5.54
C ASN A 176 24.34 -2.28 -4.63
N ALA A 177 24.39 -0.95 -4.48
CA ALA A 177 23.46 -0.21 -3.64
C ALA A 177 22.02 -0.31 -4.16
N ALA A 178 21.81 -0.26 -5.47
CA ALA A 178 20.48 -0.47 -6.06
C ALA A 178 20.03 -1.92 -5.90
N TYR A 179 20.94 -2.90 -6.08
CA TYR A 179 20.65 -4.31 -5.87
C TYR A 179 20.20 -4.60 -4.43
N GLU A 180 20.94 -4.12 -3.44
CA GLU A 180 20.60 -4.28 -2.01
C GLU A 180 19.26 -3.64 -1.67
N LYS A 181 19.05 -2.39 -2.11
CA LYS A 181 17.78 -1.69 -1.86
C LYS A 181 16.59 -2.34 -2.55
N CYS A 182 16.77 -2.85 -3.77
CA CYS A 182 15.74 -3.58 -4.50
C CYS A 182 15.70 -5.08 -4.13
N GLU A 183 16.65 -5.57 -3.34
CA GLU A 183 16.76 -6.96 -2.93
C GLU A 183 16.77 -7.93 -4.12
N GLY A 184 17.46 -7.57 -5.20
CA GLY A 184 17.51 -8.38 -6.42
C GLY A 184 16.17 -8.43 -7.19
N ARG A 185 15.33 -7.40 -7.07
CA ARG A 185 14.01 -7.31 -7.71
C ARG A 185 13.94 -6.11 -8.66
N PRO A 186 14.14 -6.31 -9.95
CA PRO A 186 14.23 -5.21 -10.92
C PRO A 186 13.00 -4.29 -10.96
N GLU A 187 11.80 -4.84 -10.80
CA GLU A 187 10.57 -4.05 -10.86
C GLU A 187 10.41 -3.05 -9.69
N ARG A 188 11.19 -3.22 -8.60
CA ARG A 188 11.25 -2.22 -7.52
C ARG A 188 11.96 -0.94 -7.94
N ILE A 189 12.77 -0.97 -9.00
CA ILE A 189 13.45 0.21 -9.53
C ILE A 189 12.41 1.27 -9.91
N ASP A 190 11.43 0.89 -10.74
CA ASP A 190 10.40 1.81 -11.23
C ASP A 190 9.55 2.36 -10.08
N GLU A 191 9.22 1.50 -9.10
CA GLU A 191 8.46 1.89 -7.93
C GLU A 191 9.23 2.90 -7.07
N ILE A 192 10.51 2.64 -6.76
CA ILE A 192 11.33 3.54 -5.96
C ILE A 192 11.61 4.82 -6.74
N GLN A 193 11.93 4.72 -8.03
CA GLN A 193 12.21 5.88 -8.87
C GLN A 193 11.03 6.85 -8.97
N LYS A 194 9.81 6.35 -8.90
CA LYS A 194 8.60 7.18 -8.89
C LYS A 194 8.58 8.16 -7.71
N TYR A 195 9.10 7.75 -6.54
CA TYR A 195 9.10 8.56 -5.32
C TYR A 195 10.41 9.29 -5.07
N LEU A 196 11.48 8.84 -5.69
CA LEU A 196 12.80 9.46 -5.64
C LEU A 196 13.28 9.81 -7.06
N PRO A 197 12.50 10.58 -7.85
CA PRO A 197 12.92 10.99 -9.18
C PRO A 197 14.18 11.85 -9.05
N ASN A 198 15.06 11.78 -10.03
CA ASN A 198 16.32 12.53 -10.08
C ASN A 198 17.34 12.19 -8.97
N GLN A 199 17.12 11.13 -8.21
CA GLN A 199 18.09 10.63 -7.23
C GLN A 199 19.00 9.57 -7.87
N VAL A 200 20.28 9.63 -7.55
CA VAL A 200 21.21 8.56 -7.93
C VAL A 200 20.88 7.31 -7.11
N PRO A 201 20.78 6.11 -7.71
CA PRO A 201 20.42 4.89 -6.99
C PRO A 201 21.26 4.60 -5.75
N THR A 202 22.55 4.99 -5.76
CA THR A 202 23.45 4.89 -4.61
C THR A 202 23.00 5.71 -3.41
N ASN A 203 22.24 6.78 -3.61
CA ASN A 203 21.72 7.66 -2.57
C ASN A 203 20.36 7.23 -2.02
N TRP A 204 19.65 6.29 -2.66
CA TRP A 204 18.33 5.86 -2.19
C TRP A 204 18.32 5.36 -0.76
N PRO A 205 19.22 4.47 -0.32
CA PRO A 205 19.25 4.02 1.06
C PRO A 205 19.42 5.18 2.05
N ARG A 206 20.32 6.10 1.75
CA ARG A 206 20.56 7.29 2.57
C ARG A 206 19.33 8.19 2.63
N ARG A 207 18.69 8.47 1.50
CA ARG A 207 17.50 9.33 1.45
C ARG A 207 16.31 8.75 2.21
N ILE A 208 16.13 7.45 2.15
CA ILE A 208 15.11 6.77 2.93
C ILE A 208 15.45 6.82 4.43
N GLN A 209 16.72 6.66 4.78
CA GLN A 209 17.19 6.81 6.15
C GLN A 209 16.96 8.25 6.67
N ASP A 210 17.37 9.27 5.89
CA ASP A 210 17.17 10.68 6.24
C ASP A 210 15.67 10.97 6.51
N PHE A 211 14.77 10.42 5.69
CA PHE A 211 13.32 10.54 5.89
C PHE A 211 12.88 10.02 7.26
N TYR A 212 13.35 8.83 7.68
CA TYR A 212 12.99 8.29 8.98
C TYR A 212 13.63 9.08 10.13
N ASP A 213 14.85 9.55 9.96
CA ASP A 213 15.53 10.37 10.95
C ASP A 213 14.80 11.69 11.17
N GLU A 214 14.40 12.38 10.10
CA GLU A 214 13.60 13.62 10.18
C GLU A 214 12.22 13.34 10.80
N MET A 215 11.56 12.28 10.37
CA MET A 215 10.25 11.88 10.89
C MET A 215 10.30 11.63 12.40
N VAL A 216 11.25 10.83 12.86
CA VAL A 216 11.39 10.47 14.29
C VAL A 216 11.76 11.71 15.12
N ALA A 217 12.64 12.59 14.62
CA ALA A 217 12.99 13.84 15.30
C ALA A 217 11.75 14.72 15.50
N LEU A 218 10.95 14.93 14.45
CA LEU A 218 9.71 15.71 14.50
C LEU A 218 8.66 15.06 15.41
N LEU A 219 8.55 13.73 15.39
CA LEU A 219 7.65 12.98 16.26
C LEU A 219 8.01 13.21 17.73
N ILE A 220 9.29 13.04 18.08
CA ILE A 220 9.80 13.26 19.45
C ILE A 220 9.56 14.71 19.86
N GLN A 221 9.88 15.68 19.01
CA GLN A 221 9.69 17.11 19.29
C GLN A 221 8.22 17.44 19.56
N ASN A 222 7.31 16.97 18.71
CA ASN A 222 5.88 17.19 18.86
C ASN A 222 5.32 16.49 20.11
N ALA A 223 5.74 15.26 20.38
CA ALA A 223 5.31 14.52 21.56
C ALA A 223 5.75 15.22 22.87
N ARG A 224 6.98 15.75 22.91
CA ARG A 224 7.52 16.49 24.07
C ARG A 224 6.79 17.81 24.34
N SER A 225 6.08 18.38 23.36
CA SER A 225 5.25 19.57 23.61
C SER A 225 4.11 19.31 24.61
N GLY A 226 3.89 18.06 25.00
CA GLY A 226 2.87 17.64 25.96
C GLY A 226 1.44 17.71 25.42
N ARG A 227 1.25 18.25 24.24
CA ARG A 227 -0.08 18.37 23.61
C ARG A 227 -0.61 17.00 23.23
N LYS A 228 -1.91 16.78 23.51
CA LYS A 228 -2.59 15.59 22.98
C LYS A 228 -2.62 15.65 21.46
N PRO A 229 -2.57 14.50 20.75
CA PRO A 229 -2.64 14.47 19.31
C PRO A 229 -4.00 15.05 18.88
N ASP A 230 -3.95 16.14 18.14
CA ASP A 230 -5.09 16.73 17.47
C ASP A 230 -5.27 16.10 16.06
N LEU A 231 -6.34 16.50 15.39
CA LEU A 231 -6.61 16.01 14.03
C LEU A 231 -5.44 16.27 13.07
N LYS A 232 -4.72 17.39 13.24
CA LYS A 232 -3.58 17.73 12.38
C LYS A 232 -2.41 16.79 12.60
N VAL A 233 -2.11 16.43 13.85
CA VAL A 233 -1.07 15.44 14.17
C VAL A 233 -1.43 14.08 13.59
N VAL A 234 -2.69 13.63 13.74
CA VAL A 234 -3.13 12.35 13.17
C VAL A 234 -3.04 12.36 11.63
N GLN A 235 -3.45 13.43 10.98
CA GLN A 235 -3.32 13.57 9.52
C GLN A 235 -1.86 13.57 9.06
N TRP A 236 -0.98 14.22 9.81
CA TRP A 236 0.45 14.23 9.53
C TRP A 236 1.07 12.83 9.70
N LEU A 237 0.75 12.10 10.79
CA LEU A 237 1.21 10.72 10.99
C LEU A 237 0.72 9.80 9.86
N ARG A 238 -0.51 9.98 9.42
CA ARG A 238 -1.06 9.25 8.27
C ARG A 238 -0.25 9.52 7.00
N ALA A 239 0.02 10.79 6.69
CA ALA A 239 0.80 11.16 5.51
C ALA A 239 2.19 10.52 5.53
N ILE A 240 2.84 10.47 6.69
CA ILE A 240 4.13 9.78 6.89
C ILE A 240 4.04 8.29 6.57
N VAL A 241 3.04 7.60 7.12
CA VAL A 241 2.85 6.16 6.87
C VAL A 241 2.66 5.88 5.38
N TYR A 242 1.84 6.68 4.69
CA TYR A 242 1.65 6.53 3.26
C TYR A 242 2.91 6.83 2.46
N GLN A 243 3.70 7.82 2.87
CA GLN A 243 4.99 8.11 2.26
C GLN A 243 6.00 6.96 2.48
N ALA A 244 6.06 6.39 3.68
CA ALA A 244 6.89 5.22 3.95
C ALA A 244 6.49 4.00 3.10
N LEU A 245 5.19 3.73 2.96
CA LEU A 245 4.67 2.69 2.09
C LEU A 245 5.01 2.95 0.60
N SER A 246 5.10 4.21 0.20
CA SER A 246 5.46 4.59 -1.17
C SER A 246 6.90 4.24 -1.54
N PHE A 247 7.80 4.11 -0.57
CA PHE A 247 9.16 3.59 -0.81
C PHE A 247 9.21 2.07 -1.02
N CYS A 248 8.06 1.43 -1.24
CA CYS A 248 7.93 -0.02 -1.45
C CYS A 248 8.46 -0.86 -0.29
N GLN A 249 8.42 -0.31 0.92
CA GLN A 249 8.76 -1.02 2.14
C GLN A 249 7.57 -1.84 2.63
N THR A 250 7.87 -3.00 3.19
CA THR A 250 6.88 -3.80 3.91
C THR A 250 6.61 -3.22 5.29
N GLY A 251 5.50 -3.59 5.92
CA GLY A 251 5.21 -3.16 7.30
C GLY A 251 6.35 -3.42 8.27
N PRO A 252 6.93 -4.64 8.35
CA PRO A 252 8.11 -4.90 9.16
C PRO A 252 9.31 -4.00 8.83
N GLU A 253 9.65 -3.81 7.55
CA GLU A 253 10.75 -2.92 7.14
C GLU A 253 10.54 -1.46 7.60
N ILE A 254 9.29 -0.99 7.62
CA ILE A 254 8.95 0.36 8.13
C ILE A 254 9.20 0.42 9.64
N ILE A 255 8.75 -0.58 10.39
CA ILE A 255 8.96 -0.67 11.84
C ILE A 255 10.45 -0.73 12.16
N ASP A 256 11.22 -1.57 11.45
CA ASP A 256 12.68 -1.67 11.61
C ASP A 256 13.38 -0.35 11.30
N SER A 257 12.95 0.36 10.25
CA SER A 257 13.49 1.67 9.87
C SER A 257 13.20 2.73 10.94
N CYS A 258 11.98 2.73 11.52
CA CYS A 258 11.63 3.58 12.66
C CYS A 258 12.48 3.26 13.89
N ALA A 259 12.63 1.98 14.22
CA ALA A 259 13.46 1.55 15.37
C ALA A 259 14.93 1.97 15.19
N ALA A 260 15.49 1.79 14.01
CA ALA A 260 16.84 2.22 13.70
C ALA A 260 17.00 3.75 13.78
N ALA A 261 15.99 4.53 13.36
CA ALA A 261 16.00 5.98 13.49
C ALA A 261 15.95 6.43 14.97
N ILE A 262 15.09 5.81 15.79
CA ILE A 262 15.06 6.07 17.23
C ILE A 262 16.41 5.74 17.87
N GLN A 263 17.02 4.64 17.47
CA GLN A 263 18.33 4.21 17.99
C GLN A 263 19.45 5.22 17.66
N ARG A 264 19.46 5.78 16.45
CA ARG A 264 20.40 6.84 16.06
C ARG A 264 20.17 8.14 16.84
N GLN A 265 18.94 8.40 17.23
CA GLN A 265 18.53 9.62 17.94
C GLN A 265 18.31 9.39 19.45
N HIS A 266 18.91 8.34 20.00
CA HIS A 266 18.75 7.97 21.41
C HIS A 266 19.05 9.11 22.39
N THR A 267 19.94 10.04 22.03
CA THR A 267 20.28 11.23 22.85
C THR A 267 19.12 12.22 22.99
N LEU A 268 18.11 12.15 22.11
CA LEU A 268 16.90 12.95 22.21
C LEU A 268 15.91 12.40 23.23
N LEU A 269 16.09 11.21 23.76
CA LEU A 269 15.16 10.56 24.68
C LEU A 269 15.87 10.22 25.99
N GLU A 270 15.15 10.32 27.09
CA GLU A 270 15.62 9.76 28.36
C GLU A 270 15.71 8.23 28.25
N PRO A 271 16.68 7.57 28.94
CA PRO A 271 16.89 6.12 28.75
C PRO A 271 15.65 5.27 28.93
N HIS A 272 14.80 5.59 29.93
CA HIS A 272 13.56 4.84 30.15
C HIS A 272 12.52 5.07 29.03
N VAL A 273 12.41 6.31 28.51
CA VAL A 273 11.51 6.65 27.37
C VAL A 273 12.00 5.97 26.11
N PHE A 274 13.31 5.93 25.87
CA PHE A 274 13.92 5.21 24.76
C PHE A 274 13.49 3.73 24.77
N TRP A 275 13.63 3.03 25.89
CA TRP A 275 13.25 1.64 26.01
C TRP A 275 11.75 1.41 25.82
N LEU A 276 10.91 2.30 26.35
CA LEU A 276 9.46 2.23 26.14
C LEU A 276 9.09 2.49 24.67
N ALA A 277 9.75 3.43 24.00
CA ALA A 277 9.57 3.70 22.59
C ALA A 277 9.96 2.49 21.72
N MET A 278 11.11 1.87 21.98
CA MET A 278 11.53 0.64 21.31
C MET A 278 10.54 -0.50 21.54
N LYS A 279 10.09 -0.69 22.78
CA LYS A 279 9.08 -1.69 23.13
C LYS A 279 7.75 -1.44 22.41
N SER A 280 7.32 -0.19 22.26
CA SER A 280 6.07 0.14 21.56
C SER A 280 6.08 -0.30 20.09
N LEU A 281 7.23 -0.20 19.42
CA LEU A 281 7.40 -0.66 18.06
C LEU A 281 7.43 -2.19 17.94
N THR A 282 8.04 -2.90 18.91
CA THR A 282 8.08 -4.37 18.88
C THR A 282 6.72 -5.03 19.11
N ILE A 283 5.80 -4.33 19.79
CA ILE A 283 4.42 -4.81 20.00
C ILE A 283 3.57 -4.61 18.75
N ALA A 284 3.97 -3.69 17.87
CA ALA A 284 3.25 -3.40 16.65
C ALA A 284 3.47 -4.53 15.63
N GLU A 285 2.52 -5.45 15.53
CA GLU A 285 2.50 -6.46 14.47
C GLU A 285 1.84 -5.86 13.21
N PRO A 286 2.63 -5.50 12.18
CA PRO A 286 2.05 -5.01 10.94
C PRO A 286 1.38 -6.18 10.20
N HIS A 287 0.08 -6.17 10.13
CA HIS A 287 -0.67 -7.15 9.34
C HIS A 287 -0.41 -6.95 7.84
N THR A 288 -0.04 -8.02 7.15
CA THR A 288 0.12 -8.04 5.68
C THR A 288 -1.25 -8.15 5.00
N SER A 289 -2.08 -7.14 5.16
CA SER A 289 -3.42 -7.08 4.60
C SER A 289 -3.72 -5.67 4.08
N TYR A 290 -4.91 -5.44 3.54
CA TYR A 290 -5.40 -4.09 3.24
C TYR A 290 -5.41 -3.17 4.48
N ARG A 291 -5.33 -3.72 5.69
CA ARG A 291 -5.24 -2.98 6.96
C ARG A 291 -3.82 -2.55 7.33
N THR A 292 -2.81 -2.93 6.57
CA THR A 292 -1.40 -2.55 6.84
C THR A 292 -1.24 -1.05 7.12
N PRO A 293 -1.83 -0.11 6.33
CA PRO A 293 -1.72 1.31 6.64
C PRO A 293 -2.30 1.67 8.00
N LEU A 294 -3.45 1.11 8.38
CA LEU A 294 -4.10 1.37 9.68
C LEU A 294 -3.27 0.81 10.84
N SER A 295 -2.69 -0.38 10.69
CA SER A 295 -1.80 -0.97 11.70
C SER A 295 -0.55 -0.13 11.91
N LEU A 296 0.03 0.40 10.84
CA LEU A 296 1.19 1.29 10.90
C LEU A 296 0.83 2.66 11.49
N GLU A 297 -0.32 3.25 11.11
CA GLU A 297 -0.83 4.48 11.73
C GLU A 297 -0.98 4.30 13.24
N SER A 298 -1.57 3.17 13.67
CA SER A 298 -1.72 2.82 15.07
C SER A 298 -0.38 2.66 15.79
N ALA A 299 0.60 1.99 15.16
CA ALA A 299 1.94 1.80 15.70
C ALA A 299 2.67 3.13 15.93
N VAL A 300 2.64 4.02 14.93
CA VAL A 300 3.29 5.34 15.01
C VAL A 300 2.57 6.26 16.00
N LEU A 301 1.24 6.19 16.09
CA LEU A 301 0.47 6.93 17.10
C LEU A 301 0.77 6.42 18.51
N PHE A 302 0.88 5.11 18.69
CA PHE A 302 1.25 4.51 19.97
C PHE A 302 2.66 4.92 20.41
N LEU A 303 3.61 4.95 19.47
CA LEU A 303 4.95 5.49 19.70
C LEU A 303 4.88 6.96 20.15
N PHE A 304 4.12 7.80 19.44
CA PHE A 304 3.92 9.21 19.79
C PHE A 304 3.39 9.36 21.23
N GLU A 305 2.32 8.64 21.57
CA GLU A 305 1.72 8.68 22.90
C GLU A 305 2.67 8.17 23.99
N THR A 306 3.45 7.12 23.70
CA THR A 306 4.46 6.58 24.61
C THR A 306 5.51 7.65 24.93
N VAL A 307 6.03 8.34 23.92
CA VAL A 307 6.98 9.43 24.11
C VAL A 307 6.34 10.59 24.88
N ARG A 308 5.13 11.00 24.50
CA ARG A 308 4.41 12.12 25.13
C ARG A 308 4.15 11.91 26.62
N THR A 309 3.68 10.71 26.99
CA THR A 309 3.27 10.42 28.37
C THR A 309 4.44 10.16 29.31
N ASN A 310 5.57 9.72 28.77
CA ASN A 310 6.73 9.32 29.58
C ASN A 310 7.91 10.29 29.49
N SER A 311 7.88 11.28 28.58
CA SER A 311 8.88 12.35 28.59
C SER A 311 8.62 13.24 29.80
N SER A 312 9.63 13.35 30.66
CA SER A 312 9.62 14.38 31.71
C SER A 312 9.46 15.72 31.00
N LEU A 313 8.46 16.49 31.37
CA LEU A 313 8.37 17.89 30.96
C LEU A 313 9.69 18.51 31.42
N LEU A 314 10.59 18.78 30.48
CA LEU A 314 11.78 19.57 30.79
C LEU A 314 11.26 20.81 31.51
N PRO A 315 11.75 21.12 32.75
CA PRO A 315 11.38 22.35 33.39
C PRO A 315 11.63 23.44 32.35
N GLN A 316 10.59 24.19 32.01
CA GLN A 316 10.74 25.35 31.17
C GLN A 316 11.85 26.15 31.84
N ILE A 317 13.01 26.20 31.22
CA ILE A 317 14.01 27.19 31.57
C ILE A 317 13.30 28.48 31.25
N GLN A 318 12.63 29.03 32.25
CA GLN A 318 12.23 30.41 32.26
C GLN A 318 13.53 31.16 31.97
N LYS A 319 13.68 31.63 30.76
CA LYS A 319 14.62 32.72 30.50
C LYS A 319 14.04 33.89 31.25
N ASP A 320 14.33 33.98 32.53
CA ASP A 320 14.33 35.24 33.29
C ASP A 320 15.40 36.11 32.64
N THR A 321 14.98 36.72 31.54
CA THR A 321 15.69 37.87 31.01
C THR A 321 15.34 39.01 31.97
N PRO A 322 16.28 39.55 32.75
CA PRO A 322 16.00 40.71 33.58
C PRO A 322 15.64 41.83 32.63
N VAL A 323 14.42 42.32 32.76
CA VAL A 323 13.95 43.55 32.12
C VAL A 323 14.81 44.68 32.71
N GLN A 324 15.85 45.08 31.97
CA GLN A 324 16.48 46.39 32.22
C GLN A 324 15.49 47.46 31.76
N ASN A 325 14.91 48.09 32.79
CA ASN A 325 14.23 49.37 32.64
C ASN A 325 15.27 50.42 32.21
N GLU A 326 15.15 50.99 31.02
CA GLU A 326 15.71 52.26 30.66
C GLU A 326 14.62 53.20 30.19
N PRO A 327 14.74 54.53 30.48
CA PRO A 327 13.61 55.40 30.58
C PRO A 327 13.33 56.21 29.32
N VAL A 328 12.05 56.46 29.16
CA VAL A 328 11.41 57.65 28.56
C VAL A 328 12.18 58.53 27.60
N GLY A 329 11.76 58.52 26.36
CA GLY A 329 12.08 59.54 25.32
C GLY A 329 10.86 59.78 24.43
N THR A 330 10.15 60.85 24.77
CA THR A 330 9.24 61.75 24.05
C THR A 330 8.97 61.48 22.56
N SER A 331 7.67 61.43 22.26
CA SER A 331 6.82 61.73 21.09
C SER A 331 7.44 62.63 19.98
N PRO A 332 6.95 62.66 18.70
CA PRO A 332 5.54 62.95 18.40
C PRO A 332 4.93 62.12 17.25
N ALA A 333 3.60 62.03 17.26
CA ALA A 333 2.76 61.81 16.08
C ALA A 333 2.80 63.04 15.11
N PRO A 334 2.34 63.01 13.83
CA PRO A 334 1.02 62.54 13.46
C PRO A 334 0.95 61.85 12.06
N SER A 335 -0.10 61.27 11.68
CA SER A 335 -1.00 61.68 10.59
C SER A 335 -1.88 60.53 10.12
N ALA A 336 -3.13 60.84 10.06
CA ALA A 336 -4.23 60.05 9.54
C ALA A 336 -4.15 59.87 8.02
N ALA A 337 -4.56 58.69 7.51
CA ALA A 337 -5.30 58.60 6.25
C ALA A 337 -6.05 57.26 6.12
N THR A 338 -7.34 57.39 6.14
CA THR A 338 -8.40 56.74 5.35
C THR A 338 -8.52 55.25 5.30
N ALA A 339 -9.61 54.84 5.90
CA ALA A 339 -10.31 53.56 5.71
C ALA A 339 -10.84 53.42 4.29
N GLU A 340 -10.68 52.23 3.72
CA GLU A 340 -11.56 51.72 2.66
C GLU A 340 -12.06 50.32 2.99
N THR A 341 -13.35 50.29 3.19
CA THR A 341 -14.20 49.12 3.45
C THR A 341 -14.34 48.32 2.16
N ALA A 342 -13.85 47.11 2.13
CA ALA A 342 -14.21 46.12 1.13
C ALA A 342 -15.22 45.12 1.70
N LYS A 343 -16.44 45.16 1.16
CA LYS A 343 -17.57 44.28 1.42
C LYS A 343 -17.25 42.80 1.11
N ALA A 344 -17.52 41.95 2.07
CA ALA A 344 -17.57 40.50 1.88
C ALA A 344 -18.78 40.10 1.03
N ALA A 345 -18.55 39.30 -0.02
CA ALA A 345 -19.59 38.64 -0.80
C ALA A 345 -20.05 37.33 -0.10
N PRO A 346 -21.34 36.97 -0.19
CA PRO A 346 -21.90 35.82 0.51
C PRO A 346 -21.55 34.48 -0.17
N ALA A 347 -21.29 33.48 0.65
CA ALA A 347 -20.99 32.11 0.26
C ALA A 347 -22.13 31.47 -0.54
N ALA A 348 -21.77 30.86 -1.66
CA ALA A 348 -22.67 30.08 -2.50
C ALA A 348 -23.06 28.73 -1.81
N LYS A 349 -24.35 28.45 -1.81
CA LYS A 349 -24.92 27.18 -1.33
C LYS A 349 -24.60 26.03 -2.29
N PRO A 350 -24.34 24.79 -1.78
CA PRO A 350 -24.10 23.64 -2.62
C PRO A 350 -25.39 23.18 -3.35
N PRO A 351 -25.27 22.59 -4.54
CA PRO A 351 -26.44 22.18 -5.33
C PRO A 351 -27.17 21.01 -4.70
N ARG A 352 -28.50 21.12 -4.63
CA ARG A 352 -29.43 20.05 -4.23
C ARG A 352 -29.46 18.96 -5.30
N VAL A 353 -29.19 17.72 -4.91
CA VAL A 353 -29.40 16.53 -5.73
C VAL A 353 -30.90 16.33 -5.97
N ARG A 354 -31.34 16.38 -7.21
CA ARG A 354 -32.70 16.05 -7.65
C ARG A 354 -32.87 14.52 -7.62
N ARG A 355 -33.77 14.03 -6.77
CA ARG A 355 -34.33 12.67 -6.86
C ARG A 355 -35.12 12.55 -8.16
N VAL A 356 -34.71 11.65 -9.02
CA VAL A 356 -35.49 11.22 -10.19
C VAL A 356 -36.58 10.27 -9.69
N LYS A 357 -37.83 10.62 -9.92
CA LYS A 357 -38.99 9.75 -9.68
C LYS A 357 -38.96 8.62 -10.72
N LYS A 358 -39.07 7.37 -10.24
CA LYS A 358 -39.43 6.20 -11.08
C LYS A 358 -40.80 6.45 -11.68
N ALA A 359 -40.91 6.34 -12.99
CA ALA A 359 -42.19 6.18 -13.66
C ALA A 359 -42.53 4.71 -13.66
N ASP A 360 -43.72 4.38 -13.15
CA ASP A 360 -44.37 3.08 -13.25
C ASP A 360 -44.84 2.89 -14.70
N SER A 361 -44.50 1.77 -15.29
CA SER A 361 -45.28 1.00 -16.26
C SER A 361 -44.64 -0.37 -16.49
#